data_4a19d72e3520b474ce88ca2536205ffb
#
_entry.id   4a19d72e3520b474ce88ca2536205ffb
#
_cell.length_a   1.000
_cell.length_b   1.000
_cell.length_c   1.000
_cell.angle_alpha   90.00
_cell.angle_beta   90.00
_cell.angle_gamma   90.00
#
_symmetry.space_group_name_H-M   'P 1'
#
loop_
_entity.id
_entity.type
_entity.pdbx_description
1 polymer ?
#
loop_
_entity_poly.entity_id
_entity_poly.type
_entity_poly.pdbx_seq_one_letter_code
_entity_poly.pdbx_strand_id
1 'polypeptide(L)'
;SPRQWQGRTMVQITKQASVAPVDPARLRDILRDPGFCRYPCDLMLRAEYVDGAWLDAEILPYAPLTLDPATNSLHYGQSIFEGLKAYRQPDGALALFRPDRNAARFNRSARRLAMPELPVQLFVEGIETLVSMQADWVPDDQEKSLYIRPFMLGTEVGLGVRPSNRYLFMVIAAPAGAYFTHGVKPVSVWLSEEYVRAAPGGTGEAKCAGNYAASLVAQAEAAEHGCDQVVWLDANERRWVEEMGGMNLFFVYGEGVDARIMTPELTGTLLPGVTRESLLTLAADLGYDVGEGRITVEQWRQDCEDGEISEVFACGTAAVITPVGSVRSHRHSWEVHDGHAGPIALQLRQALLDIQTGVSEDPHGWVKRIP
;
A
#
# COMPACT_ATOMS: atom_id res chain seq x y z
N SER A 1 -26.61 0.43 22.70
CA SER A 1 -26.31 -0.46 21.58
C SER A 1 -25.98 0.34 20.32
N PRO A 2 -25.08 -0.13 19.47
CA PRO A 2 -24.77 0.55 18.24
C PRO A 2 -26.03 0.69 17.37
N ARG A 3 -26.22 1.86 16.78
CA ARG A 3 -27.36 2.11 15.89
C ARG A 3 -27.04 1.62 14.48
N GLN A 4 -28.01 1.03 13.79
CA GLN A 4 -27.84 0.63 12.38
C GLN A 4 -27.64 1.88 11.51
N TRP A 5 -26.66 1.81 10.64
CA TRP A 5 -26.41 2.86 9.66
C TRP A 5 -27.38 2.67 8.48
N GLN A 6 -28.43 3.47 8.42
CA GLN A 6 -29.40 3.45 7.33
C GLN A 6 -29.41 4.79 6.63
N GLY A 7 -28.80 4.86 5.44
CA GLY A 7 -28.95 5.95 4.50
C GLY A 7 -28.67 7.37 5.02
N ARG A 8 -27.92 7.52 6.08
CA ARG A 8 -27.58 8.82 6.67
C ARG A 8 -26.50 9.50 5.83
N THR A 9 -26.62 10.81 5.69
CA THR A 9 -25.62 11.65 5.01
C THR A 9 -24.31 11.80 5.81
N MET A 10 -24.29 11.41 7.09
CA MET A 10 -23.11 11.47 7.97
C MET A 10 -22.91 10.17 8.71
N VAL A 11 -21.65 9.71 8.77
CA VAL A 11 -21.23 8.56 9.55
C VAL A 11 -21.30 8.91 11.04
N GLN A 12 -21.91 8.02 11.83
CA GLN A 12 -21.91 8.12 13.27
C GLN A 12 -20.68 7.42 13.84
N ILE A 13 -19.80 8.16 14.46
CA ILE A 13 -18.59 7.62 15.08
C ILE A 13 -18.65 7.95 16.57
N THR A 14 -18.75 6.92 17.40
CA THR A 14 -18.77 7.06 18.83
C THR A 14 -17.33 7.07 19.35
N LYS A 15 -16.98 8.12 20.08
CA LYS A 15 -15.68 8.25 20.73
C LYS A 15 -15.83 7.75 22.17
N GLN A 16 -15.21 6.62 22.50
CA GLN A 16 -15.17 6.16 23.88
C GLN A 16 -14.15 6.98 24.69
N ALA A 17 -14.50 7.24 25.94
CA ALA A 17 -13.70 8.07 26.82
C ALA A 17 -12.36 7.43 27.19
N SER A 18 -11.35 8.26 27.20
CA SER A 18 -10.06 8.22 27.88
C SER A 18 -9.34 6.89 28.01
N VAL A 19 -8.51 6.63 27.03
CA VAL A 19 -7.24 5.95 27.27
C VAL A 19 -6.27 7.00 27.81
N ALA A 20 -5.50 6.65 28.84
CA ALA A 20 -4.35 7.47 29.19
C ALA A 20 -3.43 7.52 27.96
N PRO A 21 -3.16 8.69 27.38
CA PRO A 21 -2.26 8.77 26.24
C PRO A 21 -0.86 8.28 26.63
N VAL A 22 -0.10 7.80 25.66
CA VAL A 22 1.30 7.46 25.88
C VAL A 22 2.03 8.68 26.48
N ASP A 23 2.96 8.42 27.42
CA ASP A 23 3.79 9.47 27.98
C ASP A 23 4.49 10.27 26.84
N PRO A 24 4.43 11.62 26.85
CA PRO A 24 5.07 12.45 25.83
C PRO A 24 6.56 12.16 25.61
N ALA A 25 7.31 11.85 26.67
CA ALA A 25 8.73 11.48 26.54
C ALA A 25 8.89 10.15 25.81
N ARG A 26 8.05 9.17 26.11
CA ARG A 26 8.04 7.87 25.42
C ARG A 26 7.65 8.04 23.96
N LEU A 27 6.67 8.87 23.66
CA LEU A 27 6.26 9.14 22.28
C LEU A 27 7.38 9.79 21.48
N ARG A 28 8.11 10.74 22.04
CA ARG A 28 9.28 11.35 21.38
C ARG A 28 10.35 10.30 21.05
N ASP A 29 10.60 9.35 21.95
CA ASP A 29 11.56 8.27 21.70
C ASP A 29 11.08 7.35 20.58
N ILE A 30 9.80 7.01 20.56
CA ILE A 30 9.20 6.19 19.49
C ILE A 30 9.33 6.92 18.13
N LEU A 31 8.97 8.19 18.07
CA LEU A 31 8.99 8.96 16.82
C LEU A 31 10.41 9.22 16.29
N ARG A 32 11.43 9.15 17.14
CA ARG A 32 12.82 9.30 16.72
C ARG A 32 13.26 8.12 15.85
N ASP A 33 12.88 6.90 16.21
CA ASP A 33 13.17 5.67 15.47
C ASP A 33 11.97 4.71 15.55
N PRO A 34 10.89 5.01 14.81
CA PRO A 34 9.66 4.24 14.95
C PRO A 34 9.71 2.85 14.30
N GLY A 35 10.69 2.56 13.44
CA GLY A 35 10.68 1.38 12.63
C GLY A 35 9.50 1.41 11.64
N PHE A 36 9.00 0.24 11.26
CA PHE A 36 7.80 0.15 10.43
C PHE A 36 6.71 -0.61 11.20
N CYS A 37 5.67 0.11 11.61
CA CYS A 37 4.49 -0.45 12.30
C CYS A 37 4.81 -1.24 13.58
N ARG A 38 5.87 -0.88 14.28
CA ARG A 38 6.29 -1.54 15.53
C ARG A 38 5.49 -1.11 16.74
N TYR A 39 5.05 0.15 16.75
CA TYR A 39 4.40 0.78 17.91
C TYR A 39 3.01 1.25 17.50
N PRO A 40 1.96 0.44 17.74
CA PRO A 40 0.61 0.88 17.44
C PRO A 40 0.24 2.10 18.26
N CYS A 41 -0.59 2.98 17.66
CA CYS A 41 -1.15 4.11 18.35
C CYS A 41 -2.06 3.68 19.49
N ASP A 42 -2.45 4.66 20.35
CA ASP A 42 -3.28 4.40 21.53
C ASP A 42 -4.69 3.90 21.20
N LEU A 43 -5.22 4.28 20.04
CA LEU A 43 -6.62 4.07 19.67
C LEU A 43 -6.73 3.28 18.37
N MET A 44 -7.88 2.65 18.18
CA MET A 44 -8.28 1.98 16.95
C MET A 44 -9.75 2.26 16.64
N LEU A 45 -10.15 2.09 15.38
CA LEU A 45 -11.53 2.21 14.95
C LEU A 45 -12.10 0.82 14.69
N ARG A 46 -13.37 0.62 15.03
CA ARG A 46 -14.10 -0.63 14.83
C ARG A 46 -15.51 -0.37 14.35
N ALA A 47 -15.96 -1.12 13.34
CA ALA A 47 -17.36 -1.16 12.91
C ALA A 47 -17.74 -2.58 12.54
N GLU A 48 -18.96 -2.99 12.89
CA GLU A 48 -19.47 -4.34 12.60
C GLU A 48 -20.54 -4.28 11.53
N TYR A 49 -20.56 -5.32 10.68
CA TYR A 49 -21.63 -5.60 9.74
C TYR A 49 -22.42 -6.79 10.27
N VAL A 50 -23.69 -6.57 10.60
CA VAL A 50 -24.58 -7.55 11.21
C VAL A 50 -25.96 -7.42 10.59
N ASP A 51 -26.59 -8.55 10.28
CA ASP A 51 -27.96 -8.59 9.73
C ASP A 51 -28.14 -7.68 8.50
N GLY A 52 -27.18 -7.69 7.60
CA GLY A 52 -27.23 -6.97 6.34
C GLY A 52 -26.97 -5.47 6.41
N ALA A 53 -26.45 -4.96 7.53
CA ALA A 53 -26.20 -3.53 7.69
C ALA A 53 -24.93 -3.23 8.51
N TRP A 54 -24.26 -2.14 8.16
CA TRP A 54 -23.21 -1.58 8.99
C TRP A 54 -23.81 -0.90 10.21
N LEU A 55 -23.25 -1.20 11.38
CA LEU A 55 -23.52 -0.49 12.62
C LEU A 55 -22.63 0.74 12.73
N ASP A 56 -22.96 1.64 13.67
CA ASP A 56 -22.13 2.82 13.94
C ASP A 56 -20.71 2.40 14.36
N ALA A 57 -19.72 3.15 13.89
CA ALA A 57 -18.33 2.90 14.21
C ALA A 57 -17.99 3.41 15.61
N GLU A 58 -17.01 2.78 16.23
CA GLU A 58 -16.50 3.15 17.55
C GLU A 58 -14.99 3.40 17.48
N ILE A 59 -14.51 4.44 18.16
CA ILE A 59 -13.09 4.62 18.43
C ILE A 59 -12.86 4.21 19.88
N LEU A 60 -11.95 3.27 20.06
CA LEU A 60 -11.71 2.60 21.33
C LEU A 60 -10.20 2.37 21.53
N PRO A 61 -9.79 2.00 22.77
CA PRO A 61 -8.39 1.67 23.04
C PRO A 61 -7.88 0.56 22.15
N TYR A 62 -6.66 0.72 21.66
CA TYR A 62 -5.98 -0.37 20.94
C TYR A 62 -5.86 -1.59 21.86
N ALA A 63 -6.31 -2.73 21.40
CA ALA A 63 -6.29 -3.98 22.15
C ALA A 63 -6.35 -5.18 21.19
N PRO A 64 -5.93 -6.37 21.64
CA PRO A 64 -6.10 -7.59 20.88
C PRO A 64 -7.59 -7.86 20.55
N LEU A 65 -7.84 -8.50 19.43
CA LEU A 65 -9.16 -8.99 19.08
C LEU A 65 -9.38 -10.37 19.70
N THR A 66 -10.59 -10.59 20.22
CA THR A 66 -11.02 -11.93 20.65
C THR A 66 -11.89 -12.52 19.55
N LEU A 67 -11.45 -13.63 18.97
CA LEU A 67 -12.16 -14.33 17.92
C LEU A 67 -12.41 -15.78 18.34
N ASP A 68 -13.59 -16.30 17.99
CA ASP A 68 -13.87 -17.73 18.13
C ASP A 68 -12.90 -18.53 17.24
N PRO A 69 -12.37 -19.68 17.68
CA PRO A 69 -11.49 -20.51 16.85
C PRO A 69 -12.12 -20.95 15.52
N ALA A 70 -13.44 -21.01 15.43
CA ALA A 70 -14.18 -21.34 14.22
C ALA A 70 -14.59 -20.10 13.40
N THR A 71 -13.98 -18.94 13.65
CA THR A 71 -14.18 -17.76 12.80
C THR A 71 -13.72 -18.08 11.37
N ASN A 72 -14.62 -17.95 10.40
CA ASN A 72 -14.41 -18.52 9.07
C ASN A 72 -13.21 -17.89 8.33
N SER A 73 -12.91 -16.62 8.54
CA SER A 73 -11.75 -15.98 7.91
C SER A 73 -10.40 -16.55 8.36
N LEU A 74 -10.32 -17.15 9.56
CA LEU A 74 -9.11 -17.85 10.02
C LEU A 74 -8.82 -19.09 9.20
N HIS A 75 -9.84 -19.70 8.60
CA HIS A 75 -9.74 -20.94 7.84
C HIS A 75 -9.74 -20.70 6.33
N TYR A 76 -10.54 -19.74 5.84
CA TYR A 76 -10.79 -19.56 4.42
C TYR A 76 -10.33 -18.21 3.88
N GLY A 77 -9.71 -17.38 4.71
CA GLY A 77 -8.96 -16.21 4.28
C GLY A 77 -9.80 -15.05 3.73
N GLN A 78 -11.10 -14.94 4.06
CA GLN A 78 -11.93 -13.82 3.63
C GLN A 78 -11.54 -12.56 4.43
N SER A 79 -10.48 -11.91 3.97
CA SER A 79 -9.86 -10.74 4.61
C SER A 79 -9.25 -9.83 3.55
N ILE A 80 -9.52 -8.54 3.66
CA ILE A 80 -8.99 -7.50 2.78
C ILE A 80 -8.40 -6.37 3.61
N PHE A 81 -7.51 -5.59 3.00
CA PHE A 81 -6.89 -4.47 3.69
C PHE A 81 -6.48 -3.35 2.74
N GLU A 82 -6.13 -2.24 3.32
CA GLU A 82 -5.57 -1.09 2.62
C GLU A 82 -4.33 -0.58 3.34
N GLY A 83 -3.63 0.34 2.71
CA GLY A 83 -2.52 1.05 3.31
C GLY A 83 -2.48 2.46 2.78
N LEU A 84 -2.45 3.43 3.69
CA LEU A 84 -2.26 4.83 3.37
C LEU A 84 -1.53 5.51 4.51
N LYS A 85 -1.17 6.79 4.34
CA LYS A 85 -0.39 7.53 5.32
C LYS A 85 -1.02 8.85 5.65
N ALA A 86 -0.82 9.31 6.88
CA ALA A 86 -1.06 10.69 7.27
C ALA A 86 0.27 11.42 7.34
N TYR A 87 0.26 12.66 6.86
CA TYR A 87 1.44 13.52 6.75
C TYR A 87 1.19 14.83 7.50
N ARG A 88 2.23 15.34 8.15
CA ARG A 88 2.20 16.69 8.72
C ARG A 88 2.57 17.71 7.66
N GLN A 89 1.72 18.71 7.52
CA GLN A 89 1.92 19.81 6.59
C GLN A 89 2.81 20.91 7.21
N PRO A 90 3.37 21.85 6.42
CA PRO A 90 4.24 22.89 6.94
C PRO A 90 3.61 23.79 8.02
N ASP A 91 2.30 24.00 7.96
CA ASP A 91 1.55 24.78 8.95
C ASP A 91 1.13 23.96 10.19
N GLY A 92 1.54 22.71 10.27
CA GLY A 92 1.21 21.80 11.36
C GLY A 92 -0.09 21.04 11.20
N ALA A 93 -0.90 21.32 10.17
CA ALA A 93 -2.10 20.55 9.89
C ALA A 93 -1.72 19.13 9.44
N LEU A 94 -2.66 18.21 9.54
CA LEU A 94 -2.51 16.84 9.09
C LEU A 94 -3.27 16.64 7.77
N ALA A 95 -2.77 15.76 6.93
CA ALA A 95 -3.42 15.47 5.67
C ALA A 95 -3.27 13.99 5.29
N LEU A 96 -4.21 13.51 4.49
CA LEU A 96 -4.18 12.21 3.84
C LEU A 96 -3.90 12.41 2.34
N PHE A 97 -3.34 11.40 1.70
CA PHE A 97 -3.06 11.43 0.26
C PHE A 97 -4.04 10.50 -0.45
N ARG A 98 -4.96 11.07 -1.25
CA ARG A 98 -5.95 10.36 -2.06
C ARG A 98 -6.73 9.26 -1.33
N PRO A 99 -7.27 9.52 -0.14
CA PRO A 99 -7.97 8.50 0.64
C PRO A 99 -9.22 7.95 -0.06
N ASP A 100 -9.84 8.73 -0.93
CA ASP A 100 -10.97 8.31 -1.77
C ASP A 100 -10.58 7.15 -2.71
N ARG A 101 -9.36 7.14 -3.23
CA ARG A 101 -8.85 6.05 -4.07
C ARG A 101 -8.62 4.77 -3.28
N ASN A 102 -8.12 4.88 -2.06
CA ASN A 102 -8.00 3.75 -1.16
C ASN A 102 -9.38 3.19 -0.79
N ALA A 103 -10.36 4.04 -0.51
CA ALA A 103 -11.73 3.62 -0.23
C ALA A 103 -12.35 2.88 -1.41
N ALA A 104 -12.18 3.38 -2.64
CA ALA A 104 -12.68 2.75 -3.84
C ALA A 104 -12.04 1.37 -4.08
N ARG A 105 -10.72 1.26 -3.89
CA ARG A 105 -9.98 -0.01 -4.03
C ARG A 105 -10.37 -1.01 -2.95
N PHE A 106 -10.58 -0.55 -1.73
CA PHE A 106 -11.09 -1.37 -0.64
C PHE A 106 -12.43 -2.03 -1.03
N ASN A 107 -13.32 -1.27 -1.62
CA ASN A 107 -14.62 -1.78 -2.08
C ASN A 107 -14.50 -2.72 -3.29
N ARG A 108 -13.56 -2.48 -4.21
CA ARG A 108 -13.28 -3.45 -5.29
C ARG A 108 -12.78 -4.78 -4.72
N SER A 109 -11.90 -4.72 -3.74
CA SER A 109 -11.42 -5.92 -3.05
C SER A 109 -12.56 -6.64 -2.33
N ALA A 110 -13.44 -5.90 -1.67
CA ALA A 110 -14.62 -6.45 -1.00
C ALA A 110 -15.53 -7.21 -1.99
N ARG A 111 -15.87 -6.57 -3.11
CA ARG A 111 -16.70 -7.22 -4.14
C ARG A 111 -16.08 -8.51 -4.66
N ARG A 112 -14.75 -8.49 -4.90
CA ARG A 112 -14.05 -9.68 -5.41
C ARG A 112 -14.10 -10.86 -4.44
N LEU A 113 -14.14 -10.61 -3.13
CA LEU A 113 -14.18 -11.63 -2.10
C LEU A 113 -15.60 -11.88 -1.55
N ALA A 114 -16.63 -11.41 -2.27
CA ALA A 114 -18.03 -11.55 -1.85
C ALA A 114 -18.30 -10.95 -0.45
N MET A 115 -17.67 -9.84 -0.14
CA MET A 115 -17.81 -9.08 1.09
C MET A 115 -18.69 -7.85 0.86
N PRO A 116 -19.40 -7.34 1.87
CA PRO A 116 -20.17 -6.12 1.73
C PRO A 116 -19.25 -4.92 1.47
N GLU A 117 -19.73 -3.98 0.66
CA GLU A 117 -19.03 -2.71 0.49
C GLU A 117 -19.13 -1.87 1.75
N LEU A 118 -18.04 -1.18 2.04
CA LEU A 118 -18.01 -0.22 3.13
C LEU A 118 -18.41 1.16 2.58
N PRO A 119 -19.29 1.92 3.24
CA PRO A 119 -19.55 3.29 2.84
C PRO A 119 -18.25 4.09 2.77
N VAL A 120 -18.02 4.78 1.65
CA VAL A 120 -16.80 5.57 1.43
C VAL A 120 -16.63 6.63 2.54
N GLN A 121 -17.73 7.24 2.98
CA GLN A 121 -17.70 8.18 4.09
C GLN A 121 -17.18 7.55 5.38
N LEU A 122 -17.60 6.33 5.71
CA LEU A 122 -17.13 5.64 6.91
C LEU A 122 -15.61 5.39 6.83
N PHE A 123 -15.11 4.98 5.66
CA PHE A 123 -13.68 4.80 5.44
C PHE A 123 -12.91 6.11 5.65
N VAL A 124 -13.28 7.16 4.93
CA VAL A 124 -12.54 8.43 4.93
C VAL A 124 -12.70 9.18 6.25
N GLU A 125 -13.92 9.42 6.69
CA GLU A 125 -14.19 10.18 7.94
C GLU A 125 -13.75 9.41 9.17
N GLY A 126 -13.86 8.08 9.15
CA GLY A 126 -13.36 7.23 10.22
C GLY A 126 -11.85 7.37 10.41
N ILE A 127 -11.11 7.33 9.31
CA ILE A 127 -9.66 7.53 9.32
C ILE A 127 -9.31 8.95 9.77
N GLU A 128 -9.97 9.96 9.23
CA GLU A 128 -9.74 11.35 9.61
C GLU A 128 -9.95 11.56 11.11
N THR A 129 -11.03 11.02 11.65
CA THR A 129 -11.34 11.13 13.09
C THR A 129 -10.27 10.41 13.93
N LEU A 130 -9.91 9.20 13.56
CA LEU A 130 -8.90 8.41 14.28
C LEU A 130 -7.55 9.14 14.30
N VAL A 131 -7.11 9.65 13.15
CA VAL A 131 -5.83 10.38 13.04
C VAL A 131 -5.88 11.68 13.81
N SER A 132 -6.98 12.43 13.71
CA SER A 132 -7.16 13.70 14.46
C SER A 132 -7.05 13.51 15.96
N MET A 133 -7.63 12.43 16.50
CA MET A 133 -7.54 12.10 17.92
C MET A 133 -6.14 11.67 18.38
N GLN A 134 -5.26 11.35 17.43
CA GLN A 134 -3.90 10.87 17.66
C GLN A 134 -2.87 11.72 16.91
N ALA A 135 -3.14 13.02 16.79
CA ALA A 135 -2.30 13.94 16.02
C ALA A 135 -0.82 13.91 16.43
N ASP A 136 -0.54 13.75 17.71
CA ASP A 136 0.82 13.73 18.23
C ASP A 136 1.65 12.51 17.77
N TRP A 137 0.98 11.48 17.25
CA TRP A 137 1.63 10.30 16.68
C TRP A 137 2.11 10.52 15.25
N VAL A 138 1.72 11.60 14.60
CA VAL A 138 2.15 11.90 13.22
C VAL A 138 3.52 12.59 13.26
N PRO A 139 4.58 11.96 12.72
CA PRO A 139 5.91 12.57 12.74
C PRO A 139 5.99 13.88 11.97
N ASP A 140 6.88 14.76 12.39
CA ASP A 140 7.21 16.01 11.71
C ASP A 140 8.54 15.86 10.96
N ASP A 141 8.54 15.01 9.95
CA ASP A 141 9.69 14.70 9.12
C ASP A 141 9.17 14.17 7.78
N GLN A 142 9.63 14.72 6.67
CA GLN A 142 9.16 14.34 5.33
C GLN A 142 9.38 12.84 5.01
N GLU A 143 10.42 12.24 5.56
CA GLU A 143 10.74 10.83 5.36
C GLU A 143 9.98 9.90 6.31
N LYS A 144 9.22 10.45 7.24
CA LYS A 144 8.42 9.71 8.22
C LYS A 144 6.93 10.03 8.04
N SER A 145 6.08 9.14 8.55
CA SER A 145 4.64 9.30 8.43
C SER A 145 3.92 8.48 9.48
N LEU A 146 2.62 8.70 9.62
CA LEU A 146 1.75 7.76 10.31
C LEU A 146 1.19 6.80 9.27
N TYR A 147 1.54 5.53 9.38
CA TYR A 147 1.00 4.48 8.52
C TYR A 147 -0.35 4.01 9.04
N ILE A 148 -1.33 3.94 8.17
CA ILE A 148 -2.71 3.61 8.51
C ILE A 148 -3.08 2.29 7.82
N ARG A 149 -3.61 1.33 8.59
CA ARG A 149 -4.02 0.03 8.11
C ARG A 149 -5.51 -0.20 8.34
N PRO A 150 -6.36 0.15 7.35
CA PRO A 150 -7.75 -0.31 7.33
C PRO A 150 -7.80 -1.78 6.90
N PHE A 151 -8.65 -2.57 7.53
CA PHE A 151 -8.86 -3.95 7.13
C PHE A 151 -10.27 -4.43 7.49
N MET A 152 -10.72 -5.48 6.80
CA MET A 152 -12.01 -6.09 7.06
C MET A 152 -11.88 -7.61 6.95
N LEU A 153 -12.52 -8.34 7.86
CA LEU A 153 -12.51 -9.79 7.87
C LEU A 153 -13.91 -10.34 8.16
N GLY A 154 -14.19 -11.52 7.61
CA GLY A 154 -15.40 -12.27 7.93
C GLY A 154 -15.31 -12.84 9.35
N THR A 155 -16.36 -12.66 10.14
CA THR A 155 -16.38 -13.05 11.55
C THR A 155 -17.49 -14.07 11.87
N GLU A 156 -18.17 -14.62 10.86
CA GLU A 156 -19.12 -15.69 11.07
C GLU A 156 -18.42 -16.89 11.72
N VAL A 157 -19.05 -17.45 12.73
CA VAL A 157 -18.56 -18.66 13.43
C VAL A 157 -19.13 -19.89 12.75
N GLY A 158 -18.25 -20.73 12.20
CA GLY A 158 -18.62 -21.96 11.51
C GLY A 158 -17.52 -22.42 10.54
N LEU A 159 -17.48 -23.72 10.27
CA LEU A 159 -16.47 -24.34 9.43
C LEU A 159 -16.95 -24.61 8.00
N GLY A 160 -18.12 -24.13 7.62
CA GLY A 160 -18.61 -24.20 6.25
C GLY A 160 -17.91 -23.19 5.34
N VAL A 161 -17.58 -23.61 4.11
CA VAL A 161 -16.97 -22.74 3.12
C VAL A 161 -18.05 -21.93 2.43
N ARG A 162 -18.23 -20.69 2.87
CA ARG A 162 -19.19 -19.74 2.28
C ARG A 162 -18.79 -18.30 2.62
N PRO A 163 -19.32 -17.29 1.90
CA PRO A 163 -19.16 -15.91 2.33
C PRO A 163 -19.73 -15.71 3.73
N SER A 164 -19.01 -15.00 4.58
CA SER A 164 -19.44 -14.70 5.95
C SER A 164 -20.72 -13.86 5.94
N ASN A 165 -21.58 -14.03 6.94
CA ASN A 165 -22.75 -13.17 7.14
C ASN A 165 -22.48 -12.04 8.13
N ARG A 166 -21.33 -12.05 8.78
CA ARG A 166 -20.87 -11.01 9.71
C ARG A 166 -19.46 -10.59 9.34
N TYR A 167 -19.19 -9.30 9.50
CA TYR A 167 -17.87 -8.72 9.19
C TYR A 167 -17.47 -7.71 10.25
N LEU A 168 -16.17 -7.58 10.39
CA LEU A 168 -15.54 -6.58 11.26
C LEU A 168 -14.63 -5.70 10.40
N PHE A 169 -14.91 -4.39 10.38
CA PHE A 169 -14.04 -3.38 9.80
C PHE A 169 -13.25 -2.72 10.92
N MET A 170 -11.94 -2.62 10.73
CA MET A 170 -11.02 -2.03 11.69
C MET A 170 -10.09 -1.04 11.00
N VAL A 171 -9.66 -0.04 11.75
CA VAL A 171 -8.51 0.80 11.35
C VAL A 171 -7.54 0.88 12.52
N ILE A 172 -6.31 0.50 12.27
CA ILE A 172 -5.19 0.68 13.20
C ILE A 172 -4.14 1.57 12.54
N ALA A 173 -3.28 2.18 13.33
CA ALA A 173 -2.22 3.05 12.84
C ALA A 173 -0.96 2.89 13.67
N ALA A 174 0.19 3.16 13.05
CA ALA A 174 1.48 3.16 13.71
C ALA A 174 2.43 4.09 12.97
N PRO A 175 3.33 4.79 13.66
CA PRO A 175 4.33 5.62 12.99
C PRO A 175 5.29 4.74 12.19
N ALA A 176 5.67 5.24 11.01
CA ALA A 176 6.63 4.62 10.11
C ALA A 176 7.84 5.53 9.96
N GLY A 177 9.02 4.96 10.15
CA GLY A 177 10.29 5.64 9.95
C GLY A 177 10.66 5.74 8.47
N ALA A 178 11.82 6.32 8.22
CA ALA A 178 12.37 6.37 6.88
C ALA A 178 12.60 4.95 6.35
N TYR A 179 12.08 4.66 5.17
CA TYR A 179 12.31 3.37 4.51
C TYR A 179 13.80 3.16 4.21
N PHE A 180 14.47 4.21 3.79
CA PHE A 180 15.91 4.22 3.56
C PHE A 180 16.59 5.04 4.65
N THR A 181 17.19 4.37 5.64
CA THR A 181 17.82 5.03 6.80
C THR A 181 19.15 5.71 6.47
N HIS A 182 19.80 5.32 5.37
CA HIS A 182 21.10 5.84 4.94
C HIS A 182 21.07 6.36 3.50
N GLY A 183 19.95 6.97 3.08
CA GLY A 183 19.73 7.39 1.69
C GLY A 183 19.14 6.28 0.83
N VAL A 184 18.59 6.67 -0.32
CA VAL A 184 17.93 5.73 -1.23
C VAL A 184 18.94 4.76 -1.82
N LYS A 185 18.73 3.46 -1.59
CA LYS A 185 19.57 2.39 -2.12
C LYS A 185 18.76 1.51 -3.08
N PRO A 186 19.32 1.17 -4.24
CA PRO A 186 18.72 0.19 -5.13
C PRO A 186 18.62 -1.18 -4.49
N VAL A 187 17.57 -1.89 -4.82
CA VAL A 187 17.35 -3.27 -4.36
C VAL A 187 17.78 -4.28 -5.41
N SER A 188 18.17 -5.46 -4.95
CA SER A 188 18.35 -6.63 -5.80
C SER A 188 17.04 -7.41 -5.87
N VAL A 189 16.67 -7.87 -7.05
CA VAL A 189 15.42 -8.59 -7.26
C VAL A 189 15.67 -10.00 -7.79
N TRP A 190 14.83 -10.92 -7.33
CA TRP A 190 14.79 -12.31 -7.77
C TRP A 190 13.60 -12.51 -8.70
N LEU A 191 13.84 -12.99 -9.92
CA LEU A 191 12.75 -13.35 -10.82
C LEU A 191 12.16 -14.69 -10.39
N SER A 192 10.89 -14.69 -9.99
CA SER A 192 10.19 -15.92 -9.66
C SER A 192 9.72 -16.60 -10.95
N GLU A 193 10.43 -17.63 -11.35
CA GLU A 193 10.14 -18.38 -12.57
C GLU A 193 9.21 -19.57 -12.30
N GLU A 194 9.14 -20.04 -11.07
CA GLU A 194 8.32 -21.17 -10.65
C GLU A 194 6.98 -20.74 -10.05
N TYR A 195 7.02 -19.84 -9.08
CA TYR A 195 5.82 -19.39 -8.37
C TYR A 195 5.23 -18.15 -9.03
N VAL A 196 3.91 -18.04 -9.02
CA VAL A 196 3.19 -16.87 -9.51
C VAL A 196 2.44 -16.20 -8.35
N ARG A 197 2.30 -14.88 -8.44
CA ARG A 197 1.49 -14.11 -7.49
C ARG A 197 -0.01 -14.22 -7.78
N ALA A 198 -0.36 -14.21 -9.08
CA ALA A 198 -1.73 -14.11 -9.54
C ALA A 198 -1.90 -14.79 -10.89
N ALA A 199 -3.13 -15.16 -11.20
CA ALA A 199 -3.51 -15.71 -12.48
C ALA A 199 -4.78 -15.04 -13.01
N PRO A 200 -5.04 -15.07 -14.33
CA PRO A 200 -6.30 -14.57 -14.89
C PRO A 200 -7.51 -15.23 -14.21
N GLY A 201 -8.49 -14.43 -13.81
CA GLY A 201 -9.66 -14.89 -13.06
C GLY A 201 -9.42 -15.14 -11.57
N GLY A 202 -8.19 -14.97 -11.09
CA GLY A 202 -7.83 -15.08 -9.68
C GLY A 202 -8.10 -13.79 -8.90
N THR A 203 -7.36 -13.60 -7.81
CA THR A 203 -7.55 -12.47 -6.88
C THR A 203 -6.49 -11.38 -6.99
N GLY A 204 -5.67 -11.38 -8.06
CA GLY A 204 -4.49 -10.52 -8.17
C GLY A 204 -4.76 -9.02 -8.10
N GLU A 205 -5.92 -8.56 -8.55
CA GLU A 205 -6.31 -7.14 -8.50
C GLU A 205 -6.95 -6.73 -7.18
N ALA A 206 -7.27 -7.69 -6.30
CA ALA A 206 -7.79 -7.43 -4.97
C ALA A 206 -6.65 -7.36 -3.95
N LYS A 207 -6.80 -6.50 -2.95
CA LYS A 207 -5.84 -6.41 -1.85
C LYS A 207 -6.31 -7.31 -0.70
N CYS A 208 -6.07 -8.62 -0.86
CA CYS A 208 -6.55 -9.65 0.05
C CYS A 208 -5.41 -10.46 0.64
N ALA A 209 -5.60 -10.97 1.85
CA ALA A 209 -4.58 -11.68 2.61
C ALA A 209 -3.98 -12.88 1.87
N GLY A 210 -4.81 -13.61 1.11
CA GLY A 210 -4.38 -14.80 0.38
C GLY A 210 -3.28 -14.54 -0.66
N ASN A 211 -3.31 -13.38 -1.31
CA ASN A 211 -2.26 -13.01 -2.27
C ASN A 211 -0.89 -12.89 -1.60
N TYR A 212 -0.86 -12.40 -0.37
CA TYR A 212 0.38 -12.23 0.40
C TYR A 212 0.86 -13.56 0.96
N ALA A 213 -0.04 -14.42 1.44
CA ALA A 213 0.31 -15.76 1.85
C ALA A 213 0.96 -16.55 0.70
N ALA A 214 0.43 -16.43 -0.51
CA ALA A 214 0.97 -17.08 -1.70
C ALA A 214 2.38 -16.58 -2.07
N SER A 215 2.77 -15.40 -1.63
CA SER A 215 4.07 -14.79 -1.94
C SER A 215 5.23 -15.27 -1.04
N LEU A 216 4.93 -15.92 0.09
CA LEU A 216 5.93 -16.13 1.15
C LEU A 216 7.05 -17.07 0.75
N VAL A 217 6.76 -18.16 0.03
CA VAL A 217 7.81 -19.10 -0.39
C VAL A 217 8.78 -18.46 -1.38
N ALA A 218 8.29 -17.66 -2.30
CA ALA A 218 9.15 -16.95 -3.26
C ALA A 218 10.00 -15.88 -2.56
N GLN A 219 9.47 -15.22 -1.54
CA GLN A 219 10.25 -14.27 -0.71
C GLN A 219 11.39 -15.00 0.02
N ALA A 220 11.12 -16.17 0.58
CA ALA A 220 12.14 -16.98 1.23
C ALA A 220 13.23 -17.42 0.23
N GLU A 221 12.83 -17.84 -0.96
CA GLU A 221 13.76 -18.18 -2.05
C GLU A 221 14.63 -17.00 -2.46
N ALA A 222 14.04 -15.82 -2.62
CA ALA A 222 14.78 -14.59 -2.94
C ALA A 222 15.84 -14.29 -1.86
N ALA A 223 15.49 -14.41 -0.59
CA ALA A 223 16.41 -14.17 0.52
C ALA A 223 17.58 -15.19 0.51
N GLU A 224 17.32 -16.45 0.19
CA GLU A 224 18.37 -17.49 0.06
C GLU A 224 19.37 -17.14 -1.04
N HIS A 225 18.93 -16.45 -2.10
CA HIS A 225 19.79 -15.98 -3.18
C HIS A 225 20.36 -14.58 -2.95
N GLY A 226 20.21 -14.03 -1.75
CA GLY A 226 20.74 -12.71 -1.40
C GLY A 226 20.00 -11.55 -2.06
N CYS A 227 18.76 -11.76 -2.51
CA CYS A 227 17.92 -10.74 -3.12
C CYS A 227 16.95 -10.15 -2.11
N ASP A 228 16.65 -8.86 -2.29
CA ASP A 228 15.80 -8.11 -1.37
C ASP A 228 14.31 -8.29 -1.66
N GLN A 229 13.94 -8.50 -2.94
CA GLN A 229 12.56 -8.50 -3.41
C GLN A 229 12.37 -9.55 -4.50
N VAL A 230 11.10 -9.90 -4.74
CA VAL A 230 10.69 -10.81 -5.81
C VAL A 230 10.04 -10.02 -6.93
N VAL A 231 10.42 -10.31 -8.17
CA VAL A 231 9.69 -9.86 -9.36
C VAL A 231 8.81 -11.00 -9.86
N TRP A 232 7.51 -10.68 -10.04
CA TRP A 232 6.49 -11.62 -10.48
C TRP A 232 6.33 -11.58 -11.99
N LEU A 233 6.13 -12.76 -12.57
CA LEU A 233 5.86 -12.95 -13.98
C LEU A 233 4.43 -13.46 -14.18
N ASP A 234 3.92 -13.34 -15.40
CA ASP A 234 2.57 -13.81 -15.73
C ASP A 234 2.43 -15.34 -15.56
N ALA A 235 1.24 -15.77 -15.17
CA ALA A 235 0.95 -17.18 -14.90
C ALA A 235 0.94 -18.06 -16.16
N ASN A 236 0.63 -17.49 -17.31
CA ASN A 236 0.44 -18.26 -18.55
C ASN A 236 1.77 -18.65 -19.22
N GLU A 237 2.69 -17.70 -19.35
CA GLU A 237 3.92 -17.87 -20.13
C GLU A 237 5.20 -17.78 -19.30
N ARG A 238 5.12 -17.22 -18.09
CA ARG A 238 6.30 -16.92 -17.23
C ARG A 238 7.32 -16.04 -17.95
N ARG A 239 6.85 -15.08 -18.72
CA ARG A 239 7.68 -14.18 -19.56
C ARG A 239 7.44 -12.71 -19.29
N TRP A 240 6.18 -12.34 -19.09
CA TRP A 240 5.76 -10.95 -18.98
C TRP A 240 5.94 -10.47 -17.55
N VAL A 241 6.67 -9.37 -17.40
CA VAL A 241 6.97 -8.79 -16.09
C VAL A 241 5.72 -8.09 -15.55
N GLU A 242 5.34 -8.40 -14.31
CA GLU A 242 4.13 -7.85 -13.71
C GLU A 242 4.45 -6.88 -12.57
N GLU A 243 4.88 -7.37 -11.42
CA GLU A 243 5.08 -6.57 -10.20
C GLU A 243 6.35 -6.98 -9.44
N MET A 244 6.81 -6.12 -8.55
CA MET A 244 7.90 -6.40 -7.61
C MET A 244 7.33 -6.45 -6.18
N GLY A 245 7.31 -7.63 -5.57
CA GLY A 245 6.67 -7.80 -4.26
C GLY A 245 5.21 -7.33 -4.31
N GLY A 246 4.85 -6.38 -3.47
CA GLY A 246 3.55 -5.71 -3.48
C GLY A 246 3.57 -4.33 -4.15
N MET A 247 4.54 -4.06 -5.02
CA MET A 247 4.76 -2.77 -5.65
C MET A 247 4.67 -2.84 -7.17
N ASN A 248 4.29 -1.74 -7.83
CA ASN A 248 4.24 -1.63 -9.28
C ASN A 248 5.59 -1.20 -9.84
N LEU A 249 5.98 -1.76 -10.99
CA LEU A 249 7.25 -1.47 -11.64
C LEU A 249 7.11 -0.37 -12.70
N PHE A 250 8.17 0.40 -12.87
CA PHE A 250 8.34 1.39 -13.93
C PHE A 250 9.69 1.20 -14.61
N PHE A 251 9.70 1.35 -15.92
CA PHE A 251 10.89 1.21 -16.78
C PHE A 251 11.16 2.55 -17.46
N VAL A 252 12.38 3.06 -17.34
CA VAL A 252 12.79 4.33 -17.93
C VAL A 252 13.68 4.04 -19.14
N TYR A 253 13.26 4.55 -20.29
CA TYR A 253 14.00 4.46 -21.55
C TYR A 253 14.63 5.81 -21.88
N GLY A 254 15.92 5.82 -22.15
CA GLY A 254 16.67 7.04 -22.43
C GLY A 254 16.99 7.82 -21.17
N GLU A 255 17.45 9.05 -21.34
CA GLU A 255 17.91 9.91 -20.26
C GLU A 255 17.39 11.35 -20.41
N GLY A 256 17.40 12.07 -19.28
CA GLY A 256 17.03 13.48 -19.27
C GLY A 256 15.56 13.72 -19.63
N VAL A 257 15.28 14.91 -20.15
CA VAL A 257 13.91 15.37 -20.44
C VAL A 257 13.22 14.59 -21.56
N ASP A 258 13.97 13.92 -22.40
CA ASP A 258 13.46 13.12 -23.52
C ASP A 258 13.21 11.66 -23.12
N ALA A 259 13.43 11.30 -21.87
CA ALA A 259 13.19 9.96 -21.38
C ALA A 259 11.72 9.57 -21.49
N ARG A 260 11.49 8.32 -21.80
CA ARG A 260 10.16 7.70 -21.84
C ARG A 260 10.02 6.75 -20.65
N ILE A 261 8.87 6.81 -19.99
CA ILE A 261 8.57 6.00 -18.80
C ILE A 261 7.40 5.07 -19.10
N MET A 262 7.59 3.79 -18.88
CA MET A 262 6.58 2.76 -19.13
C MET A 262 6.33 1.96 -17.87
N THR A 263 5.06 1.64 -17.59
CA THR A 263 4.67 0.72 -16.52
C THR A 263 3.83 -0.42 -17.12
N PRO A 264 3.92 -1.64 -16.59
CA PRO A 264 3.06 -2.73 -17.04
C PRO A 264 1.58 -2.38 -16.94
N GLU A 265 0.84 -2.68 -18.02
CA GLU A 265 -0.59 -2.45 -18.09
C GLU A 265 -1.35 -3.32 -17.09
N LEU A 266 -2.50 -2.84 -16.64
CA LEU A 266 -3.37 -3.59 -15.71
C LEU A 266 -4.14 -4.65 -16.50
N THR A 267 -3.83 -5.91 -16.23
CA THR A 267 -4.40 -7.07 -16.93
C THR A 267 -5.39 -7.88 -16.08
N GLY A 268 -5.71 -7.40 -14.87
CA GLY A 268 -6.52 -8.13 -13.88
C GLY A 268 -5.67 -8.99 -12.94
N THR A 269 -4.38 -9.11 -13.17
CA THR A 269 -3.43 -9.84 -12.32
C THR A 269 -2.50 -8.93 -11.53
N LEU A 270 -2.53 -7.64 -11.80
CA LEU A 270 -1.77 -6.61 -11.08
C LEU A 270 -2.68 -5.84 -10.13
N LEU A 271 -2.11 -5.42 -9.00
CA LEU A 271 -2.81 -4.51 -8.09
C LEU A 271 -2.78 -3.09 -8.68
N PRO A 272 -3.94 -2.42 -8.85
CA PRO A 272 -3.96 -1.05 -9.35
C PRO A 272 -3.53 -0.08 -8.24
N GLY A 273 -2.22 0.21 -8.20
CA GLY A 273 -1.61 1.04 -7.17
C GLY A 273 -2.04 2.51 -7.24
N VAL A 274 -2.33 3.11 -6.08
CA VAL A 274 -2.62 4.54 -5.99
C VAL A 274 -1.36 5.35 -6.32
N THR A 275 -0.21 4.92 -5.82
CA THR A 275 1.09 5.54 -6.14
C THR A 275 1.40 5.40 -7.62
N ARG A 276 1.13 4.25 -8.23
CA ARG A 276 1.30 4.02 -9.68
C ARG A 276 0.52 5.04 -10.51
N GLU A 277 -0.76 5.19 -10.23
CA GLU A 277 -1.63 6.15 -10.93
C GLU A 277 -1.12 7.59 -10.74
N SER A 278 -0.72 7.93 -9.52
CA SER A 278 -0.20 9.26 -9.20
C SER A 278 1.11 9.54 -9.93
N LEU A 279 2.02 8.58 -10.02
CA LEU A 279 3.30 8.75 -10.72
C LEU A 279 3.13 8.88 -12.24
N LEU A 280 2.19 8.18 -12.85
CA LEU A 280 1.88 8.37 -14.27
C LEU A 280 1.47 9.81 -14.57
N THR A 281 0.60 10.39 -13.73
CA THR A 281 0.17 11.78 -13.87
C THR A 281 1.32 12.74 -13.59
N LEU A 282 2.05 12.53 -12.50
CA LEU A 282 3.15 13.41 -12.08
C LEU A 282 4.29 13.43 -13.11
N ALA A 283 4.65 12.28 -13.64
CA ALA A 283 5.70 12.21 -14.65
C ALA A 283 5.30 12.93 -15.94
N ALA A 284 4.03 12.80 -16.34
CA ALA A 284 3.49 13.57 -17.48
C ALA A 284 3.52 15.08 -17.22
N ASP A 285 3.17 15.51 -16.01
CA ASP A 285 3.25 16.93 -15.60
C ASP A 285 4.68 17.48 -15.68
N LEU A 286 5.67 16.63 -15.41
CA LEU A 286 7.09 17.00 -15.49
C LEU A 286 7.64 16.99 -16.92
N GLY A 287 6.82 16.62 -17.90
CA GLY A 287 7.17 16.65 -19.32
C GLY A 287 7.70 15.32 -19.89
N TYR A 288 7.69 14.25 -19.12
CA TYR A 288 8.10 12.94 -19.63
C TYR A 288 7.01 12.33 -20.52
N ASP A 289 7.43 11.55 -21.51
CA ASP A 289 6.55 10.70 -22.29
C ASP A 289 6.24 9.46 -21.43
N VAL A 290 4.99 9.26 -21.06
CA VAL A 290 4.56 8.19 -20.16
C VAL A 290 3.51 7.31 -20.82
N GLY A 291 3.52 6.03 -20.48
CA GLY A 291 2.52 5.11 -20.98
C GLY A 291 2.52 3.78 -20.26
N GLU A 292 1.52 3.00 -20.62
CA GLU A 292 1.37 1.62 -20.17
C GLU A 292 1.77 0.68 -21.31
N GLY A 293 2.36 -0.45 -20.97
CA GLY A 293 2.78 -1.43 -21.97
C GLY A 293 3.10 -2.77 -21.34
N ARG A 294 3.84 -3.58 -22.08
CA ARG A 294 4.27 -4.89 -21.62
C ARG A 294 5.74 -5.08 -21.94
N ILE A 295 6.45 -5.80 -21.10
CA ILE A 295 7.85 -6.15 -21.31
C ILE A 295 8.10 -7.59 -20.88
N THR A 296 8.86 -8.33 -21.71
CA THR A 296 9.32 -9.67 -21.35
C THR A 296 10.61 -9.60 -20.55
N VAL A 297 10.93 -10.65 -19.82
CA VAL A 297 12.20 -10.77 -19.11
C VAL A 297 13.37 -10.62 -20.07
N GLU A 298 13.30 -11.26 -21.24
CA GLU A 298 14.37 -11.22 -22.26
C GLU A 298 14.57 -9.79 -22.77
N GLN A 299 13.47 -9.07 -23.04
CA GLN A 299 13.55 -7.68 -23.51
C GLN A 299 14.09 -6.75 -22.40
N TRP A 300 13.69 -6.97 -21.15
CA TRP A 300 14.21 -6.20 -20.03
C TRP A 300 15.73 -6.35 -19.93
N ARG A 301 16.22 -7.59 -19.95
CA ARG A 301 17.66 -7.84 -19.91
C ARG A 301 18.38 -7.19 -21.09
N GLN A 302 17.89 -7.43 -22.31
CA GLN A 302 18.52 -6.91 -23.55
C GLN A 302 18.56 -5.38 -23.53
N ASP A 303 17.46 -4.74 -23.16
CA ASP A 303 17.38 -3.27 -23.13
C ASP A 303 18.29 -2.66 -22.05
N CYS A 304 18.50 -3.35 -20.93
CA CYS A 304 19.48 -2.93 -19.93
C CYS A 304 20.92 -3.07 -20.46
N GLU A 305 21.23 -4.21 -21.08
CA GLU A 305 22.58 -4.48 -21.65
C GLU A 305 22.93 -3.51 -22.79
N ASP A 306 21.95 -3.14 -23.60
CA ASP A 306 22.12 -2.20 -24.72
C ASP A 306 22.11 -0.73 -24.29
N GLY A 307 21.80 -0.45 -23.00
CA GLY A 307 21.69 0.91 -22.50
C GLY A 307 20.40 1.63 -22.89
N GLU A 308 19.43 0.95 -23.49
CA GLU A 308 18.12 1.51 -23.82
C GLU A 308 17.31 1.81 -22.56
N ILE A 309 17.28 0.88 -21.60
CA ILE A 309 16.74 1.11 -20.27
C ILE A 309 17.83 1.70 -19.40
N SER A 310 17.57 2.90 -18.91
CA SER A 310 18.50 3.62 -18.02
C SER A 310 18.19 3.41 -16.53
N GLU A 311 16.92 3.20 -16.18
CA GLU A 311 16.47 3.01 -14.80
C GLU A 311 15.29 2.07 -14.74
N VAL A 312 15.18 1.35 -13.64
CA VAL A 312 13.96 0.62 -13.26
C VAL A 312 13.69 0.93 -11.79
N PHE A 313 12.44 1.18 -11.46
CA PHE A 313 12.04 1.39 -10.08
C PHE A 313 10.65 0.83 -9.82
N ALA A 314 10.39 0.51 -8.58
CA ALA A 314 9.06 0.13 -8.10
C ALA A 314 8.46 1.24 -7.25
N CYS A 315 7.14 1.28 -7.15
CA CYS A 315 6.44 2.25 -6.32
C CYS A 315 5.35 1.60 -5.48
N GLY A 316 5.12 2.18 -4.31
CA GLY A 316 4.07 1.77 -3.39
C GLY A 316 3.95 2.76 -2.25
N THR A 317 2.93 2.57 -1.39
CA THR A 317 2.67 3.49 -0.28
C THR A 317 3.82 3.52 0.72
N ALA A 318 4.33 2.36 1.11
CA ALA A 318 5.35 2.27 2.17
C ALA A 318 6.67 2.92 1.77
N ALA A 319 7.22 2.53 0.62
CA ALA A 319 8.55 2.94 0.18
C ALA A 319 8.55 4.18 -0.73
N VAL A 320 7.39 4.60 -1.22
CA VAL A 320 7.20 5.63 -2.26
C VAL A 320 7.79 5.15 -3.58
N ILE A 321 9.10 5.25 -3.75
CA ILE A 321 9.86 4.72 -4.89
C ILE A 321 11.06 3.92 -4.38
N THR A 322 11.25 2.72 -4.95
CA THR A 322 12.39 1.85 -4.68
C THR A 322 13.10 1.54 -5.99
N PRO A 323 14.31 2.07 -6.22
CA PRO A 323 15.08 1.74 -7.42
C PRO A 323 15.50 0.28 -7.43
N VAL A 324 15.54 -0.31 -8.63
CA VAL A 324 16.08 -1.65 -8.87
C VAL A 324 17.50 -1.53 -9.37
N GLY A 325 18.46 -2.16 -8.70
CA GLY A 325 19.88 -2.10 -9.06
C GLY A 325 20.39 -3.35 -9.77
N SER A 326 19.81 -4.50 -9.48
CA SER A 326 20.21 -5.76 -10.09
C SER A 326 19.06 -6.76 -10.14
N VAL A 327 19.13 -7.65 -11.11
CA VAL A 327 18.13 -8.70 -11.36
C VAL A 327 18.83 -10.04 -11.44
N ARG A 328 18.28 -11.06 -10.79
CA ARG A 328 18.82 -12.41 -10.77
C ARG A 328 17.72 -13.46 -10.94
N SER A 329 18.07 -14.54 -11.62
CA SER A 329 17.28 -15.76 -11.65
C SER A 329 18.25 -16.96 -11.66
N HIS A 330 17.73 -18.18 -11.77
CA HIS A 330 18.57 -19.36 -11.94
C HIS A 330 19.41 -19.30 -13.23
N ARG A 331 18.92 -18.59 -14.24
CA ARG A 331 19.51 -18.58 -15.61
C ARG A 331 20.20 -17.28 -15.95
N HIS A 332 19.83 -16.17 -15.33
CA HIS A 332 20.26 -14.84 -15.74
C HIS A 332 20.65 -13.96 -14.56
N SER A 333 21.55 -13.01 -14.83
CA SER A 333 21.94 -11.96 -13.90
C SER A 333 22.34 -10.73 -14.72
N TRP A 334 21.83 -9.57 -14.34
CA TRP A 334 22.25 -8.29 -14.95
C TRP A 334 22.05 -7.13 -13.98
N GLU A 335 22.69 -5.99 -14.28
CA GLU A 335 22.55 -4.76 -13.53
C GLU A 335 21.67 -3.74 -14.24
N VAL A 336 21.03 -2.89 -13.47
CA VAL A 336 20.29 -1.71 -13.93
C VAL A 336 21.03 -0.48 -13.43
N HIS A 337 21.29 0.50 -14.32
CA HIS A 337 21.95 1.77 -14.00
C HIS A 337 23.24 1.57 -13.17
N ASP A 338 24.07 0.62 -13.57
CA ASP A 338 25.31 0.26 -12.86
C ASP A 338 25.14 0.02 -11.36
N GLY A 339 23.97 -0.45 -10.94
CA GLY A 339 23.64 -0.72 -9.55
C GLY A 339 23.37 0.52 -8.70
N HIS A 340 23.17 1.69 -9.31
CA HIS A 340 22.87 2.94 -8.60
C HIS A 340 21.43 3.38 -8.78
N ALA A 341 20.97 4.25 -7.86
CA ALA A 341 19.66 4.91 -8.00
C ALA A 341 19.75 5.95 -9.14
N GLY A 342 18.78 5.89 -10.06
CA GLY A 342 18.77 6.80 -11.19
C GLY A 342 18.16 8.17 -10.87
N PRO A 343 18.53 9.21 -11.64
CA PRO A 343 18.11 10.59 -11.38
C PRO A 343 16.59 10.80 -11.55
N ILE A 344 15.96 10.10 -12.47
CA ILE A 344 14.52 10.25 -12.71
C ILE A 344 13.71 9.64 -11.57
N ALA A 345 14.08 8.45 -11.08
CA ALA A 345 13.47 7.83 -9.91
C ALA A 345 13.57 8.77 -8.69
N LEU A 346 14.73 9.35 -8.45
CA LEU A 346 14.95 10.28 -7.33
C LEU A 346 14.14 11.57 -7.50
N GLN A 347 14.04 12.12 -8.70
CA GLN A 347 13.24 13.29 -9.00
C GLN A 347 11.75 13.05 -8.73
N LEU A 348 11.21 11.93 -9.24
CA LEU A 348 9.82 11.57 -9.05
C LEU A 348 9.49 11.32 -7.57
N ARG A 349 10.40 10.67 -6.87
CA ARG A 349 10.26 10.42 -5.43
C ARG A 349 10.16 11.73 -4.66
N GLN A 350 11.06 12.66 -4.89
CA GLN A 350 11.07 13.95 -4.20
C GLN A 350 9.84 14.78 -4.55
N ALA A 351 9.46 14.81 -5.83
CA ALA A 351 8.28 15.55 -6.28
C ALA A 351 6.99 15.02 -5.63
N LEU A 352 6.85 13.70 -5.49
CA LEU A 352 5.69 13.12 -4.84
C LEU A 352 5.67 13.39 -3.34
N LEU A 353 6.80 13.24 -2.65
CA LEU A 353 6.92 13.59 -1.23
C LEU A 353 6.59 15.07 -0.97
N ASP A 354 7.04 15.96 -1.84
CA ASP A 354 6.78 17.40 -1.70
C ASP A 354 5.28 17.72 -1.83
N ILE A 355 4.55 17.02 -2.69
CA ILE A 355 3.10 17.14 -2.78
C ILE A 355 2.43 16.60 -1.52
N GLN A 356 2.80 15.40 -1.10
CA GLN A 356 2.20 14.72 0.05
C GLN A 356 2.37 15.50 1.36
N THR A 357 3.50 16.15 1.53
CA THR A 357 3.84 16.90 2.74
C THR A 357 3.55 18.40 2.65
N GLY A 358 2.97 18.86 1.52
CA GLY A 358 2.55 20.25 1.35
C GLY A 358 3.68 21.22 1.07
N VAL A 359 4.88 20.75 0.76
CA VAL A 359 6.04 21.59 0.39
C VAL A 359 5.85 22.20 -0.99
N SER A 360 5.24 21.47 -1.92
CA SER A 360 4.89 21.95 -3.25
C SER A 360 3.38 22.07 -3.43
N GLU A 361 2.96 22.74 -4.50
CA GLU A 361 1.56 22.82 -4.90
C GLU A 361 0.99 21.45 -5.24
N ASP A 362 -0.32 21.31 -5.07
CA ASP A 362 -1.10 20.11 -5.36
C ASP A 362 -2.12 20.42 -6.47
N PRO A 363 -1.70 20.42 -7.75
CA PRO A 363 -2.56 20.85 -8.85
C PRO A 363 -3.75 19.92 -9.13
N HIS A 364 -3.68 18.67 -8.65
CA HIS A 364 -4.72 17.66 -8.86
C HIS A 364 -5.66 17.50 -7.68
N GLY A 365 -5.43 18.20 -6.57
CA GLY A 365 -6.26 18.08 -5.37
C GLY A 365 -6.15 16.71 -4.70
N TRP A 366 -4.98 16.12 -4.70
CA TRP A 366 -4.75 14.79 -4.11
C TRP A 366 -4.61 14.79 -2.59
N VAL A 367 -4.16 15.90 -2.04
CA VAL A 367 -3.93 16.05 -0.60
C VAL A 367 -5.22 16.51 0.06
N LYS A 368 -5.74 15.70 0.97
CA LYS A 368 -6.94 16.01 1.74
C LYS A 368 -6.55 16.39 3.16
N ARG A 369 -6.68 17.67 3.50
CA ARG A 369 -6.42 18.15 4.85
C ARG A 369 -7.48 17.61 5.81
N ILE A 370 -7.06 17.19 7.00
CA ILE A 370 -7.94 16.70 8.05
C ILE A 370 -8.48 17.91 8.79
N PRO A 371 -9.81 17.99 8.99
CA PRO A 371 -10.43 19.13 9.71
C PRO A 371 -9.96 19.29 11.15
#